data_be2aad74af582877d38f6a96c310d625
#
_entry.id   be2aad74af582877d38f6a96c310d625
#
_cell.length_a   1.000
_cell.length_b   1.000
_cell.length_c   1.000
_cell.angle_alpha   90.00
_cell.angle_beta   90.00
_cell.angle_gamma   90.00
#
_symmetry.space_group_name_H-M   'P 1'
#
loop_
_entity.id
_entity.type
_entity.pdbx_description
1 polymer ?
#
loop_
_entity_poly.entity_id
_entity_poly.type
_entity_poly.pdbx_seq_one_letter_code
_entity_poly.pdbx_strand_id
1 'polypeptide(L)'
;MKFPKILIFLALSALLLNTCGKLPGADARKFPADPKKRIEQNIREGKGFRLKDIGKSSGGGNFEFASSNALWRATLDVLDFMPLASVNYSGGIIITDWYSDGNTSNESIKVSVRFLTTEIRSDAIDIKIFTKSCENNMNCKVFESNENIVQEMRKEILKSAALYKEKSDEEIQKENKDWTYPDISPTR
;
A
#
# COMPACT_ATOMS: atom_id res chain seq x y z
N MET A 1 4.33 68.20 -4.38
CA MET A 1 3.32 67.40 -3.61
C MET A 1 3.61 65.87 -3.70
N LYS A 2 4.72 65.39 -3.09
CA LYS A 2 5.08 63.95 -3.08
C LYS A 2 5.08 63.31 -1.66
N PHE A 3 4.76 64.07 -0.64
CA PHE A 3 4.78 63.65 0.77
C PHE A 3 3.65 62.68 1.19
N PRO A 4 2.43 62.69 0.67
CA PRO A 4 1.39 61.79 1.16
C PRO A 4 1.63 60.32 0.79
N LYS A 5 2.33 60.02 -0.32
CA LYS A 5 2.60 58.62 -0.73
C LYS A 5 3.62 57.92 0.18
N ILE A 6 4.60 58.63 0.68
CA ILE A 6 5.63 58.11 1.59
C ILE A 6 5.01 57.82 2.97
N LEU A 7 4.10 58.67 3.45
CA LEU A 7 3.38 58.45 4.70
C LEU A 7 2.46 57.22 4.64
N ILE A 8 1.82 56.99 3.51
CA ILE A 8 0.96 55.81 3.30
C ILE A 8 1.84 54.53 3.27
N PHE A 9 3.01 54.53 2.64
CA PHE A 9 3.92 53.42 2.65
C PHE A 9 4.50 53.10 4.04
N LEU A 10 4.82 54.12 4.82
CA LEU A 10 5.27 53.99 6.21
C LEU A 10 4.15 53.44 7.13
N ALA A 11 2.92 53.89 6.96
CA ALA A 11 1.78 53.37 7.72
C ALA A 11 1.46 51.91 7.36
N LEU A 12 1.55 51.54 6.08
CA LEU A 12 1.34 50.16 5.61
C LEU A 12 2.43 49.21 6.10
N SER A 13 3.70 49.67 6.13
CA SER A 13 4.84 48.95 6.68
C SER A 13 4.72 48.70 8.19
N ALA A 14 4.24 49.68 8.94
CA ALA A 14 4.00 49.57 10.38
C ALA A 14 2.87 48.57 10.72
N LEU A 15 1.87 48.43 9.84
CA LEU A 15 0.78 47.45 10.00
C LEU A 15 1.27 45.99 9.79
N LEU A 16 2.21 45.79 8.89
CA LEU A 16 2.77 44.44 8.60
C LEU A 16 3.70 43.94 9.70
N LEU A 17 4.31 44.83 10.49
CA LEU A 17 5.20 44.47 11.59
C LEU A 17 4.48 44.00 12.86
N ASN A 18 3.18 44.25 12.99
CA ASN A 18 2.38 43.86 14.17
C ASN A 18 1.81 42.42 14.08
N THR A 19 1.99 41.69 12.97
CA THR A 19 1.43 40.33 12.78
C THR A 19 2.30 39.24 13.33
N CYS A 20 3.50 39.53 13.83
CA CYS A 20 4.46 38.48 14.30
C CYS A 20 4.28 38.07 15.77
N GLY A 21 3.24 38.52 16.48
CA GLY A 21 3.13 38.39 17.94
C GLY A 21 2.21 37.33 18.50
N LYS A 22 1.44 36.56 17.70
CA LYS A 22 0.43 35.60 18.23
C LYS A 22 0.34 34.31 17.42
N LEU A 23 1.45 33.66 17.15
CA LEU A 23 1.41 32.23 16.87
C LEU A 23 1.19 31.54 18.22
N PRO A 24 0.14 30.69 18.39
CA PRO A 24 -0.04 29.91 19.60
C PRO A 24 1.20 29.04 19.76
N GLY A 25 2.05 29.37 20.72
CA GLY A 25 3.20 28.54 21.10
C GLY A 25 2.71 27.17 21.49
N ALA A 26 3.45 26.13 21.13
CA ALA A 26 3.16 24.78 21.56
C ALA A 26 3.10 24.78 23.10
N ASP A 27 1.97 24.37 23.67
CA ASP A 27 1.78 24.28 25.11
C ASP A 27 2.76 23.22 25.68
N ALA A 28 3.78 23.67 26.40
CA ALA A 28 4.82 22.82 26.98
C ALA A 28 4.25 21.77 27.99
N ARG A 29 3.01 21.96 28.45
CA ARG A 29 2.31 20.98 29.29
C ARG A 29 1.73 19.84 28.45
N LYS A 30 1.35 20.13 27.19
CA LYS A 30 0.85 19.13 26.23
C LYS A 30 1.98 18.49 25.43
N PHE A 31 3.04 19.22 25.18
CA PHE A 31 4.19 18.77 24.41
C PHE A 31 5.50 19.07 25.16
N PRO A 32 5.93 18.19 26.06
CA PRO A 32 7.18 18.36 26.79
C PRO A 32 8.36 18.54 25.82
N ALA A 33 9.24 19.49 26.13
CA ALA A 33 10.44 19.74 25.34
C ALA A 33 11.45 18.57 25.42
N ASP A 34 11.43 17.85 26.57
CA ASP A 34 12.27 16.66 26.78
C ASP A 34 11.73 15.45 25.97
N PRO A 35 12.57 14.85 25.08
CA PRO A 35 12.17 13.68 24.30
C PRO A 35 11.72 12.48 25.15
N LYS A 36 12.38 12.25 26.29
CA LYS A 36 12.04 11.12 27.19
C LYS A 36 10.65 11.30 27.81
N LYS A 37 10.33 12.50 28.28
CA LYS A 37 9.00 12.81 28.83
C LYS A 37 7.91 12.71 27.76
N ARG A 38 8.23 13.01 26.51
CA ARG A 38 7.31 12.88 25.39
C ARG A 38 7.01 11.43 25.06
N ILE A 39 8.04 10.58 25.07
CA ILE A 39 7.89 9.12 24.90
C ILE A 39 7.04 8.54 26.03
N GLU A 40 7.35 8.87 27.27
CA GLU A 40 6.62 8.40 28.45
C GLU A 40 5.14 8.83 28.44
N GLN A 41 4.88 10.07 28.05
CA GLN A 41 3.52 10.58 27.89
C GLN A 41 2.77 9.84 26.77
N ASN A 42 3.41 9.62 25.63
CA ASN A 42 2.80 8.89 24.50
C ASN A 42 2.49 7.43 24.87
N ILE A 43 3.36 6.77 25.64
CA ILE A 43 3.13 5.41 26.15
C ILE A 43 1.93 5.42 27.11
N ARG A 44 1.88 6.37 28.05
CA ARG A 44 0.79 6.51 29.02
C ARG A 44 -0.56 6.80 28.39
N GLU A 45 -0.56 7.62 27.34
CA GLU A 45 -1.77 7.97 26.55
C GLU A 45 -2.11 6.91 25.49
N GLY A 46 -1.35 5.82 25.40
CA GLY A 46 -1.54 4.80 24.38
C GLY A 46 -1.28 5.29 22.96
N LYS A 47 -0.59 6.42 22.80
CA LYS A 47 -0.17 7.02 21.52
C LYS A 47 1.23 6.58 21.10
N GLY A 48 1.72 5.45 21.59
CA GLY A 48 2.97 4.86 21.17
C GLY A 48 2.95 4.57 19.67
N PHE A 49 4.13 4.52 19.07
CA PHE A 49 4.31 4.15 17.67
C PHE A 49 3.68 2.77 17.44
N ARG A 50 2.56 2.74 16.74
CA ARG A 50 1.91 1.51 16.30
C ARG A 50 2.26 1.30 14.84
N LEU A 51 2.86 0.18 14.50
CA LEU A 51 3.06 -0.21 13.10
C LEU A 51 1.74 -0.13 12.29
N LYS A 52 0.61 -0.35 12.96
CA LYS A 52 -0.73 -0.25 12.39
C LYS A 52 -1.13 1.18 11.96
N ASP A 53 -0.49 2.21 12.52
CA ASP A 53 -0.79 3.62 12.23
C ASP A 53 0.11 4.21 11.14
N ILE A 54 1.17 3.51 10.72
CA ILE A 54 2.03 3.92 9.59
C ILE A 54 1.23 3.97 8.28
N GLY A 55 0.24 3.10 8.10
CA GLY A 55 -0.62 3.08 6.92
C GLY A 55 -1.72 4.15 6.88
N LYS A 56 -2.03 4.80 8.02
CA LYS A 56 -3.14 5.76 8.09
C LYS A 56 -2.73 7.22 7.95
N SER A 57 -1.48 7.54 8.12
CA SER A 57 -1.01 8.93 8.31
C SER A 57 -0.30 9.57 7.13
N SER A 58 -0.02 8.86 6.06
CA SER A 58 0.68 9.50 4.94
C SER A 58 0.38 8.75 3.65
N GLY A 59 -0.04 9.45 2.62
CA GLY A 59 -0.38 8.99 1.29
C GLY A 59 0.69 8.18 0.54
N GLY A 60 1.29 7.20 1.19
CA GLY A 60 2.30 6.28 0.68
C GLY A 60 1.80 4.83 0.68
N GLY A 61 0.65 4.54 0.05
CA GLY A 61 0.11 3.19 -0.11
C GLY A 61 0.97 2.22 -0.92
N ASN A 62 2.21 2.59 -1.25
CA ASN A 62 3.07 1.80 -2.13
C ASN A 62 3.77 0.61 -1.46
N PHE A 63 4.05 0.67 -0.16
CA PHE A 63 4.80 -0.39 0.52
C PHE A 63 3.94 -1.56 0.99
N GLU A 64 2.67 -1.32 1.29
CA GLU A 64 1.77 -2.39 1.74
C GLU A 64 1.32 -3.34 0.62
N PHE A 65 1.32 -2.88 -0.65
CA PHE A 65 0.92 -3.75 -1.75
C PHE A 65 1.87 -4.93 -1.95
N ALA A 66 3.16 -4.72 -1.78
CA ALA A 66 4.16 -5.69 -2.19
C ALA A 66 4.49 -6.76 -1.14
N SER A 67 4.55 -6.39 0.14
CA SER A 67 5.06 -7.28 1.19
C SER A 67 4.00 -7.83 2.12
N SER A 68 2.93 -7.11 2.38
CA SER A 68 1.87 -7.50 3.33
C SER A 68 0.52 -7.79 2.68
N ASN A 69 0.32 -7.45 1.40
CA ASN A 69 -0.94 -7.71 0.73
C ASN A 69 -1.09 -9.19 0.36
N ALA A 70 -2.00 -9.87 1.03
CA ALA A 70 -2.28 -11.29 0.81
C ALA A 70 -2.74 -11.59 -0.63
N LEU A 71 -3.51 -10.70 -1.26
CA LEU A 71 -3.92 -10.85 -2.67
C LEU A 71 -2.74 -10.80 -3.62
N TRP A 72 -1.79 -9.88 -3.38
CA TRP A 72 -0.60 -9.75 -4.20
C TRP A 72 0.27 -11.01 -4.13
N ARG A 73 0.55 -11.49 -2.92
CA ARG A 73 1.34 -12.72 -2.70
C ARG A 73 0.66 -13.93 -3.35
N ALA A 74 -0.63 -14.09 -3.10
CA ALA A 74 -1.42 -15.18 -3.67
C ALA A 74 -1.43 -15.16 -5.21
N THR A 75 -1.49 -13.96 -5.81
CA THR A 75 -1.44 -13.84 -7.27
C THR A 75 -0.08 -14.25 -7.83
N LEU A 76 1.01 -13.85 -7.18
CA LEU A 76 2.36 -14.27 -7.59
C LEU A 76 2.52 -15.78 -7.50
N ASP A 77 2.03 -16.43 -6.43
CA ASP A 77 2.09 -17.87 -6.28
C ASP A 77 1.26 -18.64 -7.32
N VAL A 78 0.05 -18.14 -7.59
CA VAL A 78 -0.82 -18.75 -8.62
C VAL A 78 -0.23 -18.60 -10.03
N LEU A 79 0.54 -17.53 -10.27
CA LEU A 79 1.20 -17.27 -11.55
C LEU A 79 2.66 -17.72 -11.62
N ASP A 80 3.19 -18.41 -10.60
CA ASP A 80 4.61 -18.74 -10.48
C ASP A 80 5.14 -19.61 -11.65
N PHE A 81 4.26 -20.40 -12.28
CA PHE A 81 4.61 -21.21 -13.45
C PHE A 81 4.79 -20.40 -14.74
N MET A 82 4.41 -19.09 -14.74
CA MET A 82 4.50 -18.21 -15.90
C MET A 82 5.61 -17.18 -15.73
N PRO A 83 6.42 -16.90 -16.76
CA PRO A 83 7.37 -15.79 -16.72
C PRO A 83 6.62 -14.46 -16.63
N LEU A 84 7.11 -13.57 -15.77
CA LEU A 84 6.53 -12.24 -15.57
C LEU A 84 7.15 -11.25 -16.57
N ALA A 85 6.32 -10.55 -17.34
CA ALA A 85 6.75 -9.49 -18.26
C ALA A 85 6.82 -8.13 -17.57
N SER A 86 5.88 -7.83 -16.66
CA SER A 86 5.84 -6.56 -15.93
C SER A 86 5.17 -6.73 -14.59
N VAL A 87 5.82 -6.16 -13.56
CA VAL A 87 5.30 -6.12 -12.20
C VAL A 87 5.41 -4.69 -11.70
N ASN A 88 4.27 -4.03 -11.49
CA ASN A 88 4.22 -2.66 -10.99
C ASN A 88 3.49 -2.62 -9.66
N TYR A 89 4.26 -2.54 -8.58
CA TYR A 89 3.73 -2.47 -7.20
C TYR A 89 2.87 -1.24 -6.97
N SER A 90 3.33 -0.08 -7.42
CA SER A 90 2.62 1.20 -7.23
C SER A 90 1.31 1.26 -8.00
N GLY A 91 1.30 0.71 -9.20
CA GLY A 91 0.12 0.67 -10.06
C GLY A 91 -0.80 -0.51 -9.77
N GLY A 92 -0.38 -1.45 -8.90
CA GLY A 92 -1.16 -2.65 -8.57
C GLY A 92 -1.43 -3.51 -9.81
N ILE A 93 -0.41 -3.74 -10.65
CA ILE A 93 -0.56 -4.51 -11.89
C ILE A 93 0.53 -5.58 -12.00
N ILE A 94 0.11 -6.80 -12.33
CA ILE A 94 0.99 -7.91 -12.71
C ILE A 94 0.61 -8.35 -14.12
N ILE A 95 1.60 -8.47 -14.99
CA ILE A 95 1.42 -8.94 -16.38
C ILE A 95 2.45 -10.04 -16.61
N THR A 96 2.00 -11.22 -17.05
CA THR A 96 2.88 -12.31 -17.46
C THR A 96 3.36 -12.11 -18.89
N ASP A 97 4.37 -12.84 -19.28
CA ASP A 97 4.67 -13.00 -20.71
C ASP A 97 3.80 -14.11 -21.31
N TRP A 98 3.91 -14.31 -22.64
CA TRP A 98 3.24 -15.42 -23.31
C TRP A 98 3.82 -16.75 -22.86
N TYR A 99 2.95 -17.61 -22.36
CA TYR A 99 3.31 -18.95 -21.88
C TYR A 99 2.59 -20.02 -22.69
N SER A 100 3.33 -21.07 -23.04
CA SER A 100 2.81 -22.28 -23.66
C SER A 100 3.34 -23.49 -22.91
N ASP A 101 2.50 -24.46 -22.64
CA ASP A 101 2.86 -25.69 -21.90
C ASP A 101 3.66 -26.71 -22.72
N GLY A 102 3.96 -26.38 -23.99
CA GLY A 102 4.71 -27.23 -24.90
C GLY A 102 3.90 -28.37 -25.53
N ASN A 103 2.71 -28.70 -25.03
CA ASN A 103 1.84 -29.73 -25.59
C ASN A 103 1.03 -29.20 -26.77
N THR A 104 0.69 -27.92 -26.74
CA THR A 104 0.00 -27.19 -27.81
C THR A 104 0.96 -26.18 -28.41
N SER A 105 1.75 -26.59 -29.39
CA SER A 105 2.79 -25.74 -30.02
C SER A 105 2.26 -24.47 -30.67
N ASN A 106 0.95 -24.38 -30.88
CA ASN A 106 0.30 -23.27 -31.59
C ASN A 106 -0.47 -22.32 -30.67
N GLU A 107 -0.58 -22.63 -29.36
CA GLU A 107 -1.32 -21.79 -28.43
C GLU A 107 -0.43 -21.29 -27.29
N SER A 108 -0.62 -20.04 -26.91
CA SER A 108 0.00 -19.44 -25.75
C SER A 108 -0.97 -18.50 -25.03
N ILE A 109 -0.83 -18.44 -23.74
CA ILE A 109 -1.68 -17.59 -22.88
C ILE A 109 -0.85 -16.47 -22.25
N LYS A 110 -1.51 -15.37 -21.97
CA LYS A 110 -0.97 -14.21 -21.27
C LYS A 110 -2.00 -13.74 -20.26
N VAL A 111 -1.57 -13.48 -19.05
CA VAL A 111 -2.43 -13.05 -17.95
C VAL A 111 -2.08 -11.62 -17.54
N SER A 112 -3.10 -10.81 -17.32
CA SER A 112 -2.98 -9.48 -16.72
C SER A 112 -3.90 -9.40 -15.52
N VAL A 113 -3.33 -9.12 -14.34
CA VAL A 113 -4.08 -8.93 -13.10
C VAL A 113 -3.88 -7.51 -12.62
N ARG A 114 -4.99 -6.81 -12.39
CA ARG A 114 -5.00 -5.47 -11.81
C ARG A 114 -5.74 -5.49 -10.48
N PHE A 115 -5.08 -4.96 -9.46
CA PHE A 115 -5.63 -4.85 -8.11
C PHE A 115 -6.39 -3.54 -7.97
N LEU A 116 -7.65 -3.62 -7.56
CA LEU A 116 -8.54 -2.48 -7.37
C LEU A 116 -8.63 -2.08 -5.90
N THR A 117 -8.44 -3.05 -5.01
CA THR A 117 -8.44 -2.86 -3.55
C THR A 117 -7.50 -3.87 -2.89
N THR A 118 -7.21 -3.66 -1.60
CA THR A 118 -6.38 -4.57 -0.79
C THR A 118 -7.21 -5.60 -0.03
N GLU A 119 -8.53 -5.52 -0.10
CA GLU A 119 -9.44 -6.42 0.59
C GLU A 119 -9.62 -7.74 -0.18
N ILE A 120 -9.77 -8.85 0.54
CA ILE A 120 -10.00 -10.17 -0.06
C ILE A 120 -11.49 -10.32 -0.38
N ARG A 121 -11.86 -9.91 -1.60
CA ARG A 121 -13.22 -10.03 -2.14
C ARG A 121 -13.19 -10.16 -3.66
N SER A 122 -14.26 -10.66 -4.25
CA SER A 122 -14.32 -11.05 -5.67
C SER A 122 -14.11 -9.89 -6.65
N ASP A 123 -14.47 -8.67 -6.26
CA ASP A 123 -14.32 -7.44 -7.04
C ASP A 123 -12.99 -6.69 -6.75
N ALA A 124 -12.11 -7.26 -5.90
CA ALA A 124 -10.82 -6.68 -5.57
C ALA A 124 -9.80 -6.76 -6.70
N ILE A 125 -9.98 -7.68 -7.62
CA ILE A 125 -9.06 -7.96 -8.72
C ILE A 125 -9.79 -8.02 -10.06
N ASP A 126 -9.20 -7.36 -11.05
CA ASP A 126 -9.61 -7.42 -12.45
C ASP A 126 -8.59 -8.29 -13.21
N ILE A 127 -9.06 -9.43 -13.72
CA ILE A 127 -8.22 -10.43 -14.40
C ILE A 127 -8.62 -10.48 -15.86
N LYS A 128 -7.63 -10.36 -16.74
CA LYS A 128 -7.78 -10.57 -18.18
C LYS A 128 -6.81 -11.64 -18.65
N ILE A 129 -7.32 -12.62 -19.35
CA ILE A 129 -6.55 -13.71 -19.93
C ILE A 129 -6.67 -13.62 -21.44
N PHE A 130 -5.54 -13.55 -22.11
CA PHE A 130 -5.46 -13.52 -23.57
C PHE A 130 -4.90 -14.84 -24.06
N THR A 131 -5.54 -15.40 -25.08
CA THR A 131 -5.05 -16.56 -25.82
C THR A 131 -4.55 -16.10 -27.16
N LYS A 132 -3.34 -16.53 -27.51
CA LYS A 132 -2.77 -16.36 -28.84
C LYS A 132 -2.71 -17.72 -29.51
N SER A 133 -3.40 -17.86 -30.63
CA SER A 133 -3.38 -19.07 -31.47
C SER A 133 -2.74 -18.74 -32.80
N CYS A 134 -1.76 -19.53 -33.23
CA CYS A 134 -0.97 -19.33 -34.44
C CYS A 134 -1.17 -20.48 -35.41
N GLU A 135 -1.58 -20.20 -36.64
CA GLU A 135 -1.55 -21.13 -37.75
C GLU A 135 -0.17 -21.10 -38.40
N ASN A 136 0.53 -22.24 -38.44
CA ASN A 136 1.82 -22.40 -39.11
C ASN A 136 2.90 -21.38 -38.74
N ASN A 137 2.93 -20.91 -37.49
CA ASN A 137 3.87 -19.94 -36.93
C ASN A 137 3.87 -18.53 -37.61
N MET A 138 2.98 -18.27 -38.55
CA MET A 138 2.98 -16.98 -39.30
C MET A 138 1.69 -16.17 -39.12
N ASN A 139 0.56 -16.80 -38.85
CA ASN A 139 -0.73 -16.13 -38.70
C ASN A 139 -1.23 -16.32 -37.26
N CYS A 140 -0.93 -15.37 -36.41
CA CYS A 140 -1.36 -15.43 -35.00
C CYS A 140 -2.59 -14.55 -34.78
N LYS A 141 -3.60 -15.09 -34.14
CA LYS A 141 -4.78 -14.38 -33.67
C LYS A 141 -4.75 -14.32 -32.14
N VAL A 142 -5.04 -13.14 -31.59
CA VAL A 142 -5.15 -12.92 -30.16
C VAL A 142 -6.60 -12.61 -29.84
N PHE A 143 -7.15 -13.30 -28.85
CA PHE A 143 -8.50 -13.09 -28.35
C PHE A 143 -8.53 -13.20 -26.82
N GLU A 144 -9.51 -12.59 -26.20
CA GLU A 144 -9.74 -12.69 -24.77
C GLU A 144 -10.35 -14.08 -24.47
N SER A 145 -9.82 -14.73 -23.44
CA SER A 145 -10.25 -16.08 -23.05
C SER A 145 -11.65 -16.07 -22.42
N ASN A 146 -12.24 -17.25 -22.33
CA ASN A 146 -13.57 -17.44 -21.76
C ASN A 146 -13.62 -16.99 -20.29
N GLU A 147 -14.73 -16.37 -19.90
CA GLU A 147 -15.02 -15.91 -18.55
C GLU A 147 -14.89 -17.02 -17.49
N ASN A 148 -15.20 -18.28 -17.85
CA ASN A 148 -15.09 -19.40 -16.91
C ASN A 148 -13.66 -19.58 -16.39
N ILE A 149 -12.64 -19.46 -17.23
CA ILE A 149 -11.22 -19.57 -16.87
C ILE A 149 -10.83 -18.41 -15.96
N VAL A 150 -11.30 -17.21 -16.27
CA VAL A 150 -11.09 -16.00 -15.43
C VAL A 150 -11.68 -16.20 -14.04
N GLN A 151 -12.89 -16.74 -13.94
CA GLN A 151 -13.55 -16.98 -12.65
C GLN A 151 -12.82 -18.07 -11.83
N GLU A 152 -12.35 -19.12 -12.47
CA GLU A 152 -11.59 -20.17 -11.81
C GLU A 152 -10.27 -19.64 -11.26
N MET A 153 -9.52 -18.88 -12.04
CA MET A 153 -8.29 -18.22 -11.58
C MET A 153 -8.56 -17.25 -10.43
N ARG A 154 -9.61 -16.43 -10.54
CA ARG A 154 -10.02 -15.51 -9.46
C ARG A 154 -10.32 -16.25 -8.16
N LYS A 155 -11.04 -17.36 -8.24
CA LYS A 155 -11.37 -18.21 -7.10
C LYS A 155 -10.10 -18.76 -6.43
N GLU A 156 -9.14 -19.24 -7.20
CA GLU A 156 -7.90 -19.80 -6.67
C GLU A 156 -7.03 -18.72 -6.01
N ILE A 157 -6.92 -17.52 -6.62
CA ILE A 157 -6.21 -16.38 -6.03
C ILE A 157 -6.86 -15.98 -4.70
N LEU A 158 -8.18 -15.85 -4.65
CA LEU A 158 -8.90 -15.46 -3.42
C LEU A 158 -8.74 -16.50 -2.31
N LYS A 159 -8.79 -17.79 -2.66
CA LYS A 159 -8.58 -18.89 -1.71
C LYS A 159 -7.16 -18.86 -1.14
N SER A 160 -6.16 -18.72 -1.98
CA SER A 160 -4.76 -18.60 -1.55
C SER A 160 -4.55 -17.34 -0.68
N ALA A 161 -5.15 -16.21 -1.05
CA ALA A 161 -5.09 -14.97 -0.27
C ALA A 161 -5.72 -15.11 1.12
N ALA A 162 -6.83 -15.84 1.24
CA ALA A 162 -7.45 -16.11 2.54
C ALA A 162 -6.53 -16.89 3.47
N LEU A 163 -5.81 -17.90 2.93
CA LEU A 163 -4.83 -18.68 3.69
C LEU A 163 -3.63 -17.83 4.13
N TYR A 164 -3.16 -16.90 3.28
CA TYR A 164 -2.10 -15.96 3.65
C TYR A 164 -2.51 -15.03 4.77
N LYS A 165 -3.75 -14.55 4.72
CA LYS A 165 -4.30 -13.67 5.77
C LYS A 165 -4.41 -14.41 7.09
N GLU A 166 -4.94 -15.65 7.09
CA GLU A 166 -5.08 -16.48 8.28
C GLU A 166 -3.72 -16.71 8.96
N LYS A 167 -2.70 -17.12 8.21
CA LYS A 167 -1.33 -17.30 8.72
C LYS A 167 -0.75 -16.00 9.32
N SER A 168 -0.94 -14.89 8.63
CA SER A 168 -0.46 -13.59 9.13
C SER A 168 -1.16 -13.18 10.43
N ASP A 169 -2.47 -13.41 10.52
CA ASP A 169 -3.26 -13.10 11.72
C ASP A 169 -2.83 -13.99 12.91
N GLU A 170 -2.51 -15.26 12.66
CA GLU A 170 -1.97 -16.18 13.68
C GLU A 170 -0.57 -15.75 14.17
N GLU A 171 0.32 -15.35 13.27
CA GLU A 171 1.66 -14.86 13.62
C GLU A 171 1.58 -13.60 14.48
N ILE A 172 0.73 -12.65 14.11
CA ILE A 172 0.48 -11.42 14.90
C ILE A 172 -0.09 -11.76 16.28
N GLN A 173 -0.99 -12.75 16.37
CA GLN A 173 -1.55 -13.16 17.65
C GLN A 173 -0.50 -13.84 18.56
N LYS A 174 0.40 -14.64 18.01
CA LYS A 174 1.51 -15.25 18.75
C LYS A 174 2.48 -14.18 19.26
N GLU A 175 2.89 -13.27 18.41
CA GLU A 175 3.78 -12.16 18.76
C GLU A 175 3.18 -11.28 19.87
N ASN A 176 1.88 -10.95 19.79
CA ASN A 176 1.20 -10.18 20.84
C ASN A 176 1.06 -10.94 22.16
N LYS A 177 1.05 -12.27 22.14
CA LYS A 177 0.95 -13.10 23.34
C LYS A 177 2.27 -13.21 24.09
N ASP A 178 3.38 -13.17 23.36
CA ASP A 178 4.73 -13.21 23.92
C ASP A 178 5.26 -11.82 24.31
N TRP A 179 4.53 -10.76 23.95
CA TRP A 179 4.91 -9.40 24.30
C TRP A 179 4.61 -9.11 25.75
N THR A 180 5.64 -9.20 26.58
CA THR A 180 5.63 -8.65 27.95
C THR A 180 6.13 -7.20 27.92
N TYR A 181 5.35 -6.28 28.51
CA TYR A 181 5.82 -4.89 28.69
C TYR A 181 7.14 -4.90 29.46
N PRO A 182 8.20 -4.25 28.93
CA PRO A 182 9.41 -4.07 29.73
C PRO A 182 9.05 -3.36 31.03
N ASP A 183 9.50 -3.91 32.16
CA ASP A 183 9.31 -3.31 33.48
C ASP A 183 10.06 -1.98 33.51
N ILE A 184 9.33 -0.87 33.39
CA ILE A 184 9.82 0.50 33.49
C ILE A 184 9.64 1.06 34.92
N SER A 185 9.62 0.20 35.91
CA SER A 185 9.60 0.64 37.31
C SER A 185 10.82 1.53 37.56
N PRO A 186 10.66 2.77 38.02
CA PRO A 186 11.79 3.62 38.33
C PRO A 186 12.57 2.96 39.45
N THR A 187 13.81 2.56 39.19
CA THR A 187 14.76 2.19 40.26
C THR A 187 14.88 3.36 41.19
N ARG A 188 14.48 3.14 42.43
CA ARG A 188 14.61 4.10 43.54
C ARG A 188 16.07 4.39 43.86
#